data_a3581af6bd1177ed2ec6b55e6137127a
#
_entry.id   a3581af6bd1177ed2ec6b55e6137127a
#
_cell.length_a   1.000
_cell.length_b   1.000
_cell.length_c   1.000
_cell.angle_alpha   90.00
_cell.angle_beta   90.00
_cell.angle_gamma   90.00
#
_symmetry.space_group_name_H-M   'P 1'
#
loop_
_entity.id
_entity.type
_entity.pdbx_description
1 polymer ?
#
loop_
_entity_poly.entity_id
_entity_poly.type
_entity_poly.pdbx_seq_one_letter_code
_entity_poly.pdbx_strand_id
1 'polypeptide(L)'
;MGKYAIGIDYGTLSARALVAEIGTGCEVGEAVYEYEHGVMDERLPDGTRLKPDWALQHPDDYLKALETAVPQAVKNAGIDKNDVVGIGIDFTACTVIPIDKAGNPMCWKYPSNPHAYVKLWKHHAAQDQANRLNAIAEARGEKWLKRYGGKISSEWMFPKLWQIAEEDPALYAETDRYMEAGDWVILRLTGVETRNSCMAGYKAIWHKKDGYPSKEFLKACHPLLENVVEEKLGPVTSIGSKAGELTKEMAGKMGLKPGIAVATANVDAHVSLPPAGLTQKGSMLMIMGTSTCHIMLSDEERIVPGMCGVVEDGVVPGLMGYEAGQSCVGDHFNWFVENCFPEAYAREAEKLHMNAHQYLTMLAEKQKPGESGLLALDWWNGNRSVLVDVDLTGMLLGMTLTTKPEDIYRALIEATAYGTRMIIDTFEENGVAIERLYACGGISQKNPFLMQVYADVLKREIHIARSTQTPALGSAMFGAVAAGKAAGGYDTIEDAAKEMGGTLPTVYRPCPKNSAMYEKLYAEYRRLHDYFGRGGNDVMKRLKGIRREQTQE
;
A
#
# COMPACT_ATOMS: atom_id res chain seq x y z
N MET A 1 8.40 -33.37 11.72
CA MET A 1 7.89 -32.18 12.43
C MET A 1 7.80 -31.05 11.42
N GLY A 2 6.69 -30.30 11.43
CA GLY A 2 6.51 -29.16 10.54
C GLY A 2 7.55 -28.08 10.82
N LYS A 3 7.92 -27.31 9.80
CA LYS A 3 8.72 -26.09 9.95
C LYS A 3 7.84 -24.87 9.74
N TYR A 4 8.15 -23.79 10.43
CA TYR A 4 7.31 -22.61 10.45
C TYR A 4 8.12 -21.35 10.15
N ALA A 5 7.45 -20.38 9.53
CA ALA A 5 7.95 -19.04 9.37
C ALA A 5 6.99 -18.04 10.03
N ILE A 6 7.53 -16.94 10.51
CA ILE A 6 6.75 -15.85 11.10
C ILE A 6 6.76 -14.68 10.13
N GLY A 7 5.57 -14.18 9.78
CA GLY A 7 5.38 -12.92 9.10
C GLY A 7 4.85 -11.87 10.05
N ILE A 8 5.39 -10.66 9.96
CA ILE A 8 4.97 -9.54 10.81
C ILE A 8 4.59 -8.37 9.92
N ASP A 9 3.31 -8.05 9.89
CA ASP A 9 2.72 -6.95 9.12
C ASP A 9 2.54 -5.73 10.03
N TYR A 10 3.32 -4.67 9.75
CA TYR A 10 3.28 -3.40 10.46
C TYR A 10 2.38 -2.41 9.71
N GLY A 11 1.13 -2.36 10.13
CA GLY A 11 0.15 -1.43 9.61
C GLY A 11 0.22 -0.03 10.23
N THR A 12 -0.82 0.77 9.95
CA THR A 12 -0.91 2.17 10.41
C THR A 12 -1.23 2.29 11.90
N LEU A 13 -2.05 1.41 12.47
CA LEU A 13 -2.53 1.49 13.86
C LEU A 13 -2.18 0.27 14.70
N SER A 14 -1.68 -0.77 14.08
CA SER A 14 -1.38 -2.03 14.74
C SER A 14 -0.32 -2.81 13.96
N ALA A 15 0.30 -3.79 14.62
CA ALA A 15 1.09 -4.81 13.94
C ALA A 15 0.50 -6.20 14.20
N ARG A 16 0.57 -7.06 13.19
CA ARG A 16 0.11 -8.45 13.25
C ARG A 16 1.28 -9.40 13.10
N ALA A 17 1.38 -10.37 13.98
CA ALA A 17 2.28 -11.51 13.83
C ALA A 17 1.46 -12.74 13.39
N LEU A 18 1.92 -13.42 12.37
CA LEU A 18 1.34 -14.63 11.78
C LEU A 18 2.36 -15.75 11.77
N VAL A 19 1.99 -16.92 12.26
CA VAL A 19 2.79 -18.16 12.14
C VAL A 19 2.21 -19.00 11.03
N ALA A 20 3.02 -19.28 10.00
CA ALA A 20 2.64 -20.08 8.86
C ALA A 20 3.46 -21.37 8.78
N GLU A 21 2.81 -22.50 8.50
CA GLU A 21 3.48 -23.76 8.20
C GLU A 21 4.09 -23.71 6.81
N ILE A 22 5.39 -23.98 6.69
CA ILE A 22 6.15 -23.83 5.45
C ILE A 22 5.68 -24.80 4.35
N GLY A 23 5.29 -26.01 4.68
CA GLY A 23 4.90 -27.02 3.67
C GLY A 23 3.51 -26.79 3.04
N THR A 24 2.66 -25.94 3.63
CA THR A 24 1.23 -25.81 3.22
C THR A 24 0.77 -24.36 3.14
N GLY A 25 1.50 -23.44 3.76
CA GLY A 25 1.04 -22.07 3.97
C GLY A 25 -0.15 -21.95 4.95
N CYS A 26 -0.42 -22.98 5.73
CA CYS A 26 -1.48 -22.95 6.74
C CYS A 26 -1.15 -21.93 7.82
N GLU A 27 -2.06 -21.00 8.06
CA GLU A 27 -1.98 -19.97 9.08
C GLU A 27 -2.38 -20.59 10.43
N VAL A 28 -1.39 -21.01 11.21
CA VAL A 28 -1.62 -21.85 12.41
C VAL A 28 -1.76 -21.03 13.70
N GLY A 29 -1.36 -19.76 13.68
CA GLY A 29 -1.53 -18.86 14.81
C GLY A 29 -1.29 -17.42 14.43
N GLU A 30 -2.07 -16.53 15.02
CA GLU A 30 -1.93 -15.08 14.82
C GLU A 30 -2.14 -14.33 16.14
N ALA A 31 -1.59 -13.12 16.21
CA ALA A 31 -1.88 -12.14 17.24
C ALA A 31 -1.67 -10.72 16.69
N VAL A 32 -2.40 -9.78 17.26
CA VAL A 32 -2.34 -8.35 16.92
C VAL A 32 -1.92 -7.56 18.13
N TYR A 33 -1.08 -6.56 17.92
CA TYR A 33 -0.77 -5.53 18.89
C TYR A 33 -1.24 -4.18 18.36
N GLU A 34 -2.21 -3.58 19.02
CA GLU A 34 -2.66 -2.22 18.75
C GLU A 34 -1.62 -1.24 19.32
N TYR A 35 -1.19 -0.27 18.50
CA TYR A 35 -0.18 0.70 18.91
C TYR A 35 -0.68 1.59 20.05
N GLU A 36 0.08 1.69 21.12
CA GLU A 36 -0.24 2.50 22.30
C GLU A 36 -0.37 3.98 21.94
N HIS A 37 0.53 4.48 21.07
CA HIS A 37 0.54 5.88 20.63
C HIS A 37 -0.32 6.10 19.37
N GLY A 38 -0.67 5.05 18.62
CA GLY A 38 -1.43 5.14 17.37
C GLY A 38 -0.74 6.03 16.34
N VAL A 39 -1.54 6.89 15.68
CA VAL A 39 -1.03 7.95 14.81
C VAL A 39 -1.08 9.27 15.57
N MET A 40 0.06 9.91 15.73
CA MET A 40 0.18 11.24 16.32
C MET A 40 0.05 12.29 15.20
N ASP A 41 -1.10 12.93 15.13
CA ASP A 41 -1.40 13.98 14.13
C ASP A 41 -1.87 15.32 14.76
N GLU A 42 -2.18 15.30 16.05
CA GLU A 42 -2.51 16.51 16.81
C GLU A 42 -1.43 16.89 17.84
N ARG A 43 -0.87 15.90 18.53
CA ARG A 43 0.07 16.10 19.63
C ARG A 43 1.08 14.94 19.75
N LEU A 44 2.27 15.27 20.26
CA LEU A 44 3.25 14.30 20.74
C LEU A 44 2.86 13.78 22.14
N PRO A 45 3.49 12.71 22.65
CA PRO A 45 3.21 12.14 23.98
C PRO A 45 3.40 13.13 25.13
N ASP A 46 4.29 14.10 25.01
CA ASP A 46 4.52 15.16 26.00
C ASP A 46 3.53 16.33 25.91
N GLY A 47 2.57 16.28 24.98
CA GLY A 47 1.56 17.31 24.76
C GLY A 47 1.96 18.39 23.74
N THR A 48 3.15 18.37 23.18
CA THR A 48 3.59 19.29 22.12
C THR A 48 2.64 19.22 20.94
N ARG A 49 2.06 20.35 20.53
CA ARG A 49 1.10 20.41 19.42
C ARG A 49 1.81 20.26 18.07
N LEU A 50 1.20 19.50 17.19
CA LEU A 50 1.60 19.36 15.80
C LEU A 50 0.87 20.36 14.91
N LYS A 51 1.51 20.76 13.81
CA LYS A 51 0.88 21.54 12.76
C LYS A 51 -0.03 20.65 11.92
N PRO A 52 -0.98 21.21 11.14
CA PRO A 52 -1.78 20.43 10.20
C PRO A 52 -0.93 19.58 9.25
N ASP A 53 -1.50 18.48 8.78
CA ASP A 53 -0.89 17.55 7.82
C ASP A 53 0.33 16.76 8.34
N TRP A 54 0.65 16.87 9.62
CA TRP A 54 1.60 16.00 10.26
C TRP A 54 0.95 14.65 10.58
N ALA A 55 1.70 13.57 10.39
CA ALA A 55 1.31 12.24 10.83
C ALA A 55 2.57 11.47 11.23
N LEU A 56 2.68 11.19 12.52
CA LEU A 56 3.85 10.58 13.15
C LEU A 56 3.49 9.27 13.84
N GLN A 57 4.50 8.40 14.02
CA GLN A 57 4.40 7.20 14.83
C GLN A 57 5.53 7.13 15.85
N HIS A 58 5.32 6.36 16.92
CA HIS A 58 6.32 6.14 17.96
C HIS A 58 7.05 4.80 17.72
N PRO A 59 8.39 4.79 17.62
CA PRO A 59 9.14 3.57 17.29
C PRO A 59 9.07 2.48 18.38
N ASP A 60 8.75 2.85 19.64
CA ASP A 60 8.57 1.89 20.72
C ASP A 60 7.39 0.95 20.48
N ASP A 61 6.34 1.42 19.78
CA ASP A 61 5.20 0.59 19.41
C ASP A 61 5.63 -0.59 18.53
N TYR A 62 6.61 -0.37 17.65
CA TYR A 62 7.14 -1.41 16.79
C TYR A 62 7.90 -2.49 17.57
N LEU A 63 8.69 -2.09 18.58
CA LEU A 63 9.39 -3.02 19.45
C LEU A 63 8.44 -3.78 20.35
N LYS A 64 7.44 -3.10 20.92
CA LYS A 64 6.38 -3.74 21.72
C LYS A 64 5.58 -4.75 20.91
N ALA A 65 5.33 -4.49 19.63
CA ALA A 65 4.68 -5.46 18.75
C ALA A 65 5.48 -6.77 18.66
N LEU A 66 6.82 -6.69 18.53
CA LEU A 66 7.70 -7.87 18.54
C LEU A 66 7.64 -8.63 19.88
N GLU A 67 7.64 -7.89 20.97
CA GLU A 67 7.69 -8.43 22.33
C GLU A 67 6.33 -9.02 22.78
N THR A 68 5.22 -8.64 22.15
CA THR A 68 3.85 -9.04 22.54
C THR A 68 3.16 -9.91 21.51
N ALA A 69 3.05 -9.45 20.25
CA ALA A 69 2.32 -10.18 19.22
C ALA A 69 3.04 -11.47 18.82
N VAL A 70 4.38 -11.47 18.70
CA VAL A 70 5.12 -12.67 18.27
C VAL A 70 5.01 -13.82 19.27
N PRO A 71 5.30 -13.64 20.58
CA PRO A 71 5.12 -14.72 21.55
C PRO A 71 3.68 -15.22 21.63
N GLN A 72 2.71 -14.30 21.51
CA GLN A 72 1.29 -14.67 21.55
C GLN A 72 0.88 -15.47 20.30
N ALA A 73 1.34 -15.10 19.11
CA ALA A 73 1.09 -15.86 17.88
C ALA A 73 1.68 -17.28 17.92
N VAL A 74 2.91 -17.41 18.42
CA VAL A 74 3.56 -18.73 18.62
C VAL A 74 2.80 -19.58 19.63
N LYS A 75 2.32 -18.97 20.73
CA LYS A 75 1.47 -19.65 21.72
C LYS A 75 0.14 -20.10 21.11
N ASN A 76 -0.51 -19.24 20.35
CA ASN A 76 -1.80 -19.54 19.68
C ASN A 76 -1.63 -20.66 18.66
N ALA A 77 -0.47 -20.71 17.97
CA ALA A 77 -0.12 -21.76 17.04
C ALA A 77 0.12 -23.13 17.73
N GLY A 78 0.45 -23.16 19.01
CA GLY A 78 0.75 -24.39 19.76
C GLY A 78 1.99 -25.14 19.27
N ILE A 79 2.93 -24.43 18.65
CA ILE A 79 4.16 -25.00 18.06
C ILE A 79 5.36 -24.90 18.99
N ASP A 80 6.39 -25.71 18.74
CA ASP A 80 7.70 -25.53 19.38
C ASP A 80 8.44 -24.36 18.68
N LYS A 81 8.86 -23.36 19.46
CA LYS A 81 9.67 -22.24 18.97
C LYS A 81 10.95 -22.67 18.24
N ASN A 82 11.45 -23.88 18.51
CA ASN A 82 12.62 -24.45 17.86
C ASN A 82 12.35 -24.83 16.40
N ASP A 83 11.10 -24.98 16.00
CA ASP A 83 10.70 -25.27 14.63
C ASP A 83 10.46 -24.03 13.78
N VAL A 84 10.56 -22.81 14.35
CA VAL A 84 10.59 -21.56 13.61
C VAL A 84 11.97 -21.39 12.98
N VAL A 85 12.02 -21.25 11.65
CA VAL A 85 13.27 -21.16 10.88
C VAL A 85 13.48 -19.82 10.20
N GLY A 86 12.42 -19.04 9.95
CA GLY A 86 12.49 -17.76 9.25
C GLY A 86 11.53 -16.71 9.80
N ILE A 87 11.94 -15.46 9.70
CA ILE A 87 11.14 -14.27 10.02
C ILE A 87 11.20 -13.33 8.83
N GLY A 88 10.05 -12.82 8.39
CA GLY A 88 9.94 -11.72 7.44
C GLY A 88 9.04 -10.64 7.99
N ILE A 89 9.25 -9.43 7.54
CA ILE A 89 8.42 -8.28 7.92
C ILE A 89 8.04 -7.46 6.71
N ASP A 90 6.86 -6.88 6.77
CA ASP A 90 6.44 -5.82 5.89
C ASP A 90 5.99 -4.60 6.70
N PHE A 91 5.92 -3.50 6.00
CA PHE A 91 5.65 -2.22 6.60
C PHE A 91 4.88 -1.32 5.64
N THR A 92 4.14 -0.36 6.19
CA THR A 92 3.63 0.75 5.39
C THR A 92 4.79 1.49 4.73
N ALA A 93 4.75 1.66 3.42
CA ALA A 93 5.79 2.35 2.66
C ALA A 93 5.96 3.82 3.09
N CYS A 94 7.09 4.42 2.81
CA CYS A 94 7.39 5.82 3.11
C CYS A 94 7.30 6.18 4.61
N THR A 95 7.51 5.25 5.50
CA THR A 95 7.49 5.46 6.95
C THR A 95 8.94 5.66 7.42
N VAL A 96 9.37 6.93 7.43
CA VAL A 96 10.79 7.30 7.57
C VAL A 96 11.16 7.64 9.01
N ILE A 97 12.23 7.02 9.51
CA ILE A 97 12.77 7.20 10.87
C ILE A 97 14.18 7.80 10.84
N PRO A 98 14.43 8.92 11.56
CA PRO A 98 15.78 9.42 11.83
C PRO A 98 16.41 8.66 13.01
N ILE A 99 17.66 8.21 12.84
CA ILE A 99 18.42 7.49 13.88
C ILE A 99 19.82 8.08 14.10
N ASP A 100 20.34 7.83 15.31
CA ASP A 100 21.71 8.13 15.65
C ASP A 100 22.68 7.03 15.17
N LYS A 101 23.98 7.23 15.37
CA LYS A 101 25.05 6.28 14.99
C LYS A 101 24.94 4.91 15.69
N ALA A 102 24.25 4.83 16.83
CA ALA A 102 24.00 3.58 17.55
C ALA A 102 22.73 2.87 17.09
N GLY A 103 22.00 3.44 16.12
CA GLY A 103 20.74 2.92 15.61
C GLY A 103 19.54 3.27 16.51
N ASN A 104 19.68 4.23 17.44
CA ASN A 104 18.57 4.65 18.28
C ASN A 104 17.77 5.75 17.58
N PRO A 105 16.42 5.71 17.67
CA PRO A 105 15.55 6.76 17.16
C PRO A 105 15.86 8.12 17.80
N MET A 106 15.90 9.17 17.01
CA MET A 106 16.22 10.52 17.50
C MET A 106 15.18 11.02 18.53
N CYS A 107 13.93 10.57 18.48
CA CYS A 107 12.89 10.92 19.45
C CYS A 107 13.19 10.44 20.87
N TRP A 108 14.03 9.41 21.07
CA TRP A 108 14.46 9.02 22.41
C TRP A 108 15.35 10.07 23.06
N LYS A 109 16.08 10.84 22.26
CA LYS A 109 16.91 11.96 22.73
C LYS A 109 16.14 13.28 22.74
N TYR A 110 15.25 13.49 21.77
CA TYR A 110 14.50 14.72 21.56
C TYR A 110 12.98 14.47 21.56
N PRO A 111 12.37 14.09 22.72
CA PRO A 111 10.97 13.67 22.79
C PRO A 111 9.96 14.79 22.49
N SER A 112 10.36 16.08 22.61
CA SER A 112 9.52 17.24 22.30
C SER A 112 9.72 17.76 20.87
N ASN A 113 10.59 17.11 20.06
CA ASN A 113 10.86 17.53 18.69
C ASN A 113 10.09 16.67 17.69
N PRO A 114 9.10 17.23 16.98
CA PRO A 114 8.32 16.47 16.01
C PRO A 114 9.14 15.86 14.86
N HIS A 115 10.23 16.53 14.44
CA HIS A 115 11.10 16.02 13.39
C HIS A 115 11.91 14.79 13.79
N ALA A 116 12.06 14.54 15.09
CA ALA A 116 12.79 13.39 15.62
C ALA A 116 11.98 12.08 15.59
N TYR A 117 10.67 12.15 15.37
CA TYR A 117 9.77 11.00 15.30
C TYR A 117 9.68 10.41 13.89
N VAL A 118 9.08 9.22 13.82
CA VAL A 118 8.81 8.52 12.56
C VAL A 118 7.76 9.26 11.76
N LYS A 119 8.09 9.69 10.54
CA LYS A 119 7.14 10.32 9.61
C LYS A 119 6.39 9.25 8.83
N LEU A 120 5.12 9.04 9.15
CA LEU A 120 4.25 8.03 8.54
C LEU A 120 3.99 8.30 7.05
N TRP A 121 3.56 7.31 6.30
CA TRP A 121 3.19 7.44 4.88
C TRP A 121 2.21 8.58 4.59
N LYS A 122 1.21 8.81 5.43
CA LYS A 122 0.23 9.90 5.29
C LYS A 122 0.69 11.26 5.88
N HIS A 123 2.00 11.44 6.12
CA HIS A 123 2.56 12.74 6.51
C HIS A 123 2.66 13.65 5.29
N HIS A 124 1.73 14.62 5.18
CA HIS A 124 1.64 15.54 4.04
C HIS A 124 2.28 16.91 4.27
N ALA A 125 2.80 17.16 5.47
CA ALA A 125 3.42 18.45 5.83
C ALA A 125 4.66 18.83 4.99
N ALA A 126 5.22 17.87 4.22
CA ALA A 126 6.30 18.12 3.26
C ALA A 126 5.79 18.50 1.84
N GLN A 127 4.54 18.98 1.70
CA GLN A 127 3.94 19.25 0.39
C GLN A 127 4.64 20.39 -0.37
N ASP A 128 5.11 21.43 0.32
CA ASP A 128 5.85 22.51 -0.32
C ASP A 128 7.19 21.99 -0.90
N GLN A 129 7.91 21.17 -0.14
CA GLN A 129 9.15 20.54 -0.59
C GLN A 129 8.91 19.61 -1.80
N ALA A 130 7.81 18.85 -1.79
CA ALA A 130 7.44 18.01 -2.94
C ALA A 130 7.13 18.85 -4.19
N ASN A 131 6.41 19.94 -4.04
CA ASN A 131 6.09 20.84 -5.16
C ASN A 131 7.36 21.46 -5.77
N ARG A 132 8.28 21.94 -4.93
CA ARG A 132 9.58 22.48 -5.36
C ARG A 132 10.48 21.42 -6.00
N LEU A 133 10.53 20.21 -5.42
CA LEU A 133 11.26 19.06 -5.97
C LEU A 133 10.77 18.73 -7.38
N ASN A 134 9.45 18.63 -7.56
CA ASN A 134 8.86 18.34 -8.86
C ASN A 134 9.18 19.43 -9.89
N ALA A 135 9.07 20.72 -9.51
CA ALA A 135 9.40 21.83 -10.40
C ALA A 135 10.87 21.82 -10.83
N ILE A 136 11.80 21.51 -9.90
CA ILE A 136 13.23 21.39 -10.20
C ILE A 136 13.50 20.18 -11.11
N ALA A 137 12.86 19.03 -10.83
CA ALA A 137 13.01 17.82 -11.64
C ALA A 137 12.52 18.03 -13.08
N GLU A 138 11.38 18.70 -13.24
CA GLU A 138 10.80 19.03 -14.55
C GLU A 138 11.71 20.02 -15.32
N ALA A 139 12.12 21.11 -14.67
CA ALA A 139 13.00 22.13 -15.27
C ALA A 139 14.36 21.55 -15.72
N ARG A 140 14.89 20.55 -15.00
CA ARG A 140 16.13 19.87 -15.33
C ARG A 140 15.94 18.72 -16.33
N GLY A 141 14.71 18.31 -16.61
CA GLY A 141 14.41 17.17 -17.48
C GLY A 141 14.84 15.82 -16.88
N GLU A 142 14.69 15.64 -15.56
CA GLU A 142 15.10 14.43 -14.87
C GLU A 142 14.30 13.21 -15.39
N LYS A 143 15.01 12.24 -15.98
CA LYS A 143 14.39 11.10 -16.67
C LYS A 143 13.61 10.17 -15.73
N TRP A 144 14.09 10.04 -14.50
CA TRP A 144 13.48 9.17 -13.49
C TRP A 144 12.06 9.62 -13.09
N LEU A 145 11.70 10.90 -13.26
CA LEU A 145 10.39 11.42 -12.90
C LEU A 145 9.24 10.68 -13.62
N LYS A 146 9.48 10.25 -14.85
CA LYS A 146 8.50 9.51 -15.66
C LYS A 146 8.17 8.12 -15.09
N ARG A 147 9.11 7.49 -14.33
CA ARG A 147 8.86 6.20 -13.67
C ARG A 147 7.77 6.28 -12.60
N TYR A 148 7.50 7.49 -12.12
CA TYR A 148 6.56 7.78 -11.02
C TYR A 148 5.33 8.58 -11.48
N GLY A 149 4.92 8.41 -12.72
CA GLY A 149 3.76 9.11 -13.27
C GLY A 149 3.94 10.61 -13.47
N GLY A 150 5.17 11.11 -13.37
CA GLY A 150 5.52 12.51 -13.59
C GLY A 150 5.49 13.37 -12.33
N LYS A 151 5.23 12.81 -11.14
CA LYS A 151 5.21 13.55 -9.87
C LYS A 151 5.70 12.72 -8.70
N ILE A 152 6.43 13.36 -7.79
CA ILE A 152 6.81 12.82 -6.48
C ILE A 152 5.84 13.38 -5.43
N SER A 153 5.32 12.49 -4.57
CA SER A 153 4.42 12.83 -3.47
C SER A 153 5.16 13.41 -2.26
N SER A 154 4.49 14.26 -1.49
CA SER A 154 4.94 14.70 -0.16
C SER A 154 5.15 13.55 0.84
N GLU A 155 4.51 12.42 0.61
CA GLU A 155 4.64 11.22 1.42
C GLU A 155 6.02 10.57 1.34
N TRP A 156 6.80 10.82 0.27
CA TRP A 156 8.02 10.08 -0.03
C TRP A 156 9.25 10.60 0.72
N MET A 157 10.31 9.82 0.70
CA MET A 157 11.50 10.06 1.51
C MET A 157 12.12 11.44 1.29
N PHE A 158 12.49 11.81 0.06
CA PHE A 158 13.23 13.06 -0.18
C PHE A 158 12.48 14.34 0.20
N PRO A 159 11.17 14.53 -0.06
CA PRO A 159 10.44 15.65 0.49
C PRO A 159 10.47 15.73 2.02
N LYS A 160 10.35 14.59 2.72
CA LYS A 160 10.42 14.53 4.18
C LYS A 160 11.83 14.88 4.71
N LEU A 161 12.88 14.39 4.05
CA LEU A 161 14.25 14.74 4.40
C LEU A 161 14.52 16.23 4.16
N TRP A 162 14.03 16.77 3.06
CA TRP A 162 14.14 18.20 2.76
C TRP A 162 13.41 19.04 3.80
N GLN A 163 12.20 18.64 4.21
CA GLN A 163 11.48 19.31 5.29
C GLN A 163 12.29 19.36 6.58
N ILE A 164 12.93 18.24 6.98
CA ILE A 164 13.78 18.22 8.19
C ILE A 164 14.99 19.12 8.01
N ALA A 165 15.69 19.05 6.86
CA ALA A 165 16.87 19.86 6.58
C ALA A 165 16.58 21.38 6.61
N GLU A 166 15.38 21.78 6.21
CA GLU A 166 14.94 23.18 6.13
C GLU A 166 14.37 23.69 7.45
N GLU A 167 13.54 22.91 8.15
CA GLU A 167 12.86 23.33 9.37
C GLU A 167 13.70 23.08 10.64
N ASP A 168 14.57 22.05 10.63
CA ASP A 168 15.47 21.71 11.74
C ASP A 168 16.84 21.22 11.24
N PRO A 169 17.69 22.13 10.72
CA PRO A 169 19.00 21.77 10.21
C PRO A 169 19.95 21.21 11.29
N ALA A 170 19.72 21.51 12.56
CA ALA A 170 20.53 20.98 13.66
C ALA A 170 20.24 19.49 13.87
N LEU A 171 18.98 19.10 13.92
CA LEU A 171 18.59 17.69 13.99
C LEU A 171 19.03 16.94 12.72
N TYR A 172 18.86 17.57 11.53
CA TYR A 172 19.33 16.98 10.27
C TYR A 172 20.82 16.66 10.31
N ALA A 173 21.65 17.59 10.78
CA ALA A 173 23.08 17.41 10.89
C ALA A 173 23.48 16.31 11.89
N GLU A 174 22.76 16.21 13.01
CA GLU A 174 23.03 15.22 14.06
C GLU A 174 22.53 13.82 13.72
N THR A 175 21.47 13.70 12.91
CA THR A 175 20.95 12.41 12.44
C THR A 175 22.01 11.67 11.62
N ASP A 176 22.36 10.44 12.02
CA ASP A 176 23.35 9.62 11.29
C ASP A 176 22.71 8.97 10.06
N ARG A 177 21.53 8.40 10.21
CA ARG A 177 20.79 7.72 9.12
C ARG A 177 19.32 8.10 9.09
N TYR A 178 18.78 8.16 7.88
CA TYR A 178 17.33 8.11 7.61
C TYR A 178 16.99 6.76 7.04
N MET A 179 16.12 6.00 7.69
CA MET A 179 15.73 4.66 7.26
C MET A 179 14.22 4.58 7.04
N GLU A 180 13.78 3.65 6.22
CA GLU A 180 12.40 3.16 6.32
C GLU A 180 12.24 2.40 7.64
N ALA A 181 11.09 2.53 8.30
CA ALA A 181 10.87 1.92 9.62
C ALA A 181 11.00 0.39 9.58
N GLY A 182 10.61 -0.25 8.45
CA GLY A 182 10.81 -1.68 8.25
C GLY A 182 12.29 -2.07 8.25
N ASP A 183 13.14 -1.32 7.58
CA ASP A 183 14.59 -1.55 7.57
C ASP A 183 15.20 -1.31 8.97
N TRP A 184 14.67 -0.33 9.72
CA TRP A 184 15.09 -0.10 11.10
C TRP A 184 14.71 -1.28 12.03
N VAL A 185 13.52 -1.85 11.86
CA VAL A 185 13.13 -3.06 12.62
C VAL A 185 14.06 -4.23 12.29
N ILE A 186 14.46 -4.41 11.02
CA ILE A 186 15.48 -5.41 10.64
C ILE A 186 16.81 -5.15 11.34
N LEU A 187 17.26 -3.89 11.37
CA LEU A 187 18.47 -3.51 12.12
C LEU A 187 18.36 -3.89 13.61
N ARG A 188 17.21 -3.68 14.25
CA ARG A 188 16.99 -4.07 15.66
C ARG A 188 17.00 -5.58 15.86
N LEU A 189 16.42 -6.34 14.90
CA LEU A 189 16.36 -7.80 14.98
C LEU A 189 17.73 -8.45 14.79
N THR A 190 18.55 -7.92 13.87
CA THR A 190 19.75 -8.60 13.38
C THR A 190 21.07 -7.90 13.74
N GLY A 191 21.03 -6.60 14.05
CA GLY A 191 22.22 -5.77 14.15
C GLY A 191 22.85 -5.41 12.79
N VAL A 192 22.19 -5.76 11.68
CA VAL A 192 22.70 -5.50 10.31
C VAL A 192 21.86 -4.42 9.64
N GLU A 193 22.51 -3.38 9.14
CA GLU A 193 21.84 -2.34 8.36
C GLU A 193 21.55 -2.87 6.94
N THR A 194 20.29 -2.83 6.54
CA THR A 194 19.84 -3.12 5.18
C THR A 194 18.88 -2.05 4.71
N ARG A 195 18.73 -1.89 3.40
CA ARG A 195 17.67 -1.10 2.77
C ARG A 195 17.05 -1.92 1.67
N ASN A 196 15.78 -2.22 1.78
CA ASN A 196 15.14 -3.06 0.80
C ASN A 196 14.89 -2.32 -0.54
N SER A 197 15.06 -3.03 -1.65
CA SER A 197 14.87 -2.51 -3.02
C SER A 197 13.45 -2.04 -3.30
N CYS A 198 12.44 -2.65 -2.63
CA CYS A 198 11.05 -2.28 -2.78
C CYS A 198 10.80 -0.83 -2.32
N MET A 199 11.07 -0.52 -1.05
CA MET A 199 10.86 0.83 -0.51
C MET A 199 11.77 1.85 -1.16
N ALA A 200 13.05 1.51 -1.37
CA ALA A 200 14.01 2.40 -2.02
C ALA A 200 13.55 2.75 -3.44
N GLY A 201 13.10 1.78 -4.20
CA GLY A 201 12.65 1.97 -5.58
C GLY A 201 11.35 2.75 -5.67
N TYR A 202 10.31 2.37 -4.92
CA TYR A 202 9.01 3.03 -5.03
C TYR A 202 8.96 4.38 -4.32
N LYS A 203 9.72 4.58 -3.25
CA LYS A 203 9.49 5.74 -2.37
C LYS A 203 10.72 6.63 -2.11
N ALA A 204 11.92 6.21 -2.60
CA ALA A 204 13.14 6.98 -2.48
C ALA A 204 13.85 7.21 -3.82
N ILE A 205 13.14 7.08 -4.94
CA ILE A 205 13.65 7.38 -6.30
C ILE A 205 14.93 6.57 -6.63
N TRP A 206 15.08 5.41 -6.03
CA TRP A 206 16.20 4.54 -6.34
C TRP A 206 15.89 3.65 -7.55
N HIS A 207 16.89 3.43 -8.41
CA HIS A 207 16.81 2.53 -9.53
C HIS A 207 18.02 1.60 -9.56
N LYS A 208 17.83 0.32 -9.81
CA LYS A 208 18.88 -0.70 -9.72
C LYS A 208 20.11 -0.41 -10.59
N LYS A 209 19.91 0.18 -11.78
CA LYS A 209 21.00 0.54 -12.70
C LYS A 209 21.51 1.97 -12.51
N ASP A 210 20.61 2.93 -12.22
CA ASP A 210 20.93 4.35 -12.20
C ASP A 210 21.26 4.87 -10.81
N GLY A 211 20.93 4.10 -9.75
CA GLY A 211 21.08 4.52 -8.35
C GLY A 211 20.03 5.52 -7.91
N TYR A 212 20.35 6.31 -6.91
CA TYR A 212 19.56 7.44 -6.43
C TYR A 212 19.71 8.68 -7.34
N PRO A 213 18.88 9.73 -7.18
CA PRO A 213 19.08 11.00 -7.87
C PRO A 213 20.50 11.56 -7.68
N SER A 214 20.99 12.29 -8.68
CA SER A 214 22.35 12.83 -8.66
C SER A 214 22.57 13.86 -7.55
N LYS A 215 23.81 14.01 -7.10
CA LYS A 215 24.20 15.05 -6.11
C LYS A 215 23.82 16.45 -6.57
N GLU A 216 24.01 16.73 -7.86
CA GLU A 216 23.68 18.02 -8.46
C GLU A 216 22.18 18.31 -8.41
N PHE A 217 21.33 17.28 -8.58
CA PHE A 217 19.90 17.41 -8.41
C PHE A 217 19.54 17.65 -6.95
N LEU A 218 20.07 16.84 -6.03
CA LEU A 218 19.79 16.94 -4.60
C LEU A 218 20.27 18.28 -4.03
N LYS A 219 21.45 18.78 -4.46
CA LYS A 219 21.95 20.11 -4.14
C LYS A 219 21.05 21.22 -4.67
N ALA A 220 20.50 21.06 -5.88
CA ALA A 220 19.56 22.03 -6.45
C ALA A 220 18.24 22.08 -5.67
N CYS A 221 17.82 20.98 -5.04
CA CYS A 221 16.70 20.99 -4.11
C CYS A 221 17.05 21.75 -2.83
N HIS A 222 18.12 21.33 -2.12
CA HIS A 222 18.59 21.99 -0.91
C HIS A 222 20.08 21.70 -0.67
N PRO A 223 20.91 22.68 -0.27
CA PRO A 223 22.35 22.46 -0.09
C PRO A 223 22.72 21.30 0.84
N LEU A 224 21.98 21.13 1.94
CA LEU A 224 22.18 20.03 2.90
C LEU A 224 21.86 18.63 2.32
N LEU A 225 21.15 18.54 1.20
CA LEU A 225 20.84 17.26 0.56
C LEU A 225 21.93 16.80 -0.41
N GLU A 226 22.94 17.62 -0.71
CA GLU A 226 23.99 17.30 -1.71
C GLU A 226 24.58 15.90 -1.52
N ASN A 227 24.97 15.56 -0.31
CA ASN A 227 25.62 14.28 0.02
C ASN A 227 24.72 13.31 0.80
N VAL A 228 23.40 13.54 0.86
CA VAL A 228 22.48 12.76 1.70
C VAL A 228 22.52 11.26 1.39
N VAL A 229 22.75 10.89 0.13
CA VAL A 229 22.81 9.49 -0.30
C VAL A 229 23.99 8.77 0.33
N GLU A 230 25.19 9.34 0.25
CA GLU A 230 26.42 8.74 0.76
C GLU A 230 26.53 8.81 2.27
N GLU A 231 26.08 9.92 2.86
CA GLU A 231 26.27 10.19 4.29
C GLU A 231 25.16 9.61 5.15
N LYS A 232 23.89 9.59 4.65
CA LYS A 232 22.71 9.30 5.48
C LYS A 232 21.82 8.18 4.97
N LEU A 233 22.03 7.70 3.73
CA LEU A 233 21.41 6.51 3.20
C LEU A 233 22.45 5.39 3.10
N GLY A 234 22.05 4.15 3.16
CA GLY A 234 22.95 3.00 3.01
C GLY A 234 22.76 2.29 1.67
N PRO A 235 23.51 1.21 1.43
CA PRO A 235 23.36 0.40 0.23
C PRO A 235 22.01 -0.31 0.19
N VAL A 236 21.46 -0.42 -1.01
CA VAL A 236 20.18 -1.12 -1.23
C VAL A 236 20.42 -2.61 -1.42
N THR A 237 19.62 -3.42 -0.75
CA THR A 237 19.64 -4.89 -0.80
C THR A 237 18.36 -5.37 -1.47
N SER A 238 18.46 -6.34 -2.38
CA SER A 238 17.29 -6.93 -3.04
C SER A 238 16.35 -7.57 -2.04
N ILE A 239 15.04 -7.46 -2.28
CA ILE A 239 14.04 -8.19 -1.51
C ILE A 239 14.27 -9.70 -1.60
N GLY A 240 13.81 -10.44 -0.61
CA GLY A 240 14.02 -11.89 -0.52
C GLY A 240 15.42 -12.32 -0.09
N SER A 241 16.35 -11.37 0.06
CA SER A 241 17.67 -11.65 0.62
C SER A 241 17.60 -11.89 2.13
N LYS A 242 18.47 -12.74 2.65
CA LYS A 242 18.70 -12.85 4.10
C LYS A 242 19.41 -11.59 4.59
N ALA A 243 18.76 -10.81 5.43
CA ALA A 243 19.34 -9.60 6.06
C ALA A 243 20.34 -9.98 7.16
N GLY A 244 20.04 -11.03 7.90
CA GLY A 244 20.87 -11.49 9.01
C GLY A 244 20.21 -12.61 9.79
N GLU A 245 20.62 -12.75 11.04
CA GLU A 245 20.06 -13.73 11.98
C GLU A 245 19.54 -13.02 13.23
N LEU A 246 18.46 -13.56 13.79
CA LEU A 246 17.87 -13.05 15.02
C LEU A 246 18.89 -13.06 16.17
N THR A 247 19.18 -11.90 16.73
CA THR A 247 20.13 -11.75 17.83
C THR A 247 19.65 -12.46 19.10
N LYS A 248 20.57 -12.76 19.99
CA LYS A 248 20.24 -13.36 21.31
C LYS A 248 19.33 -12.45 22.14
N GLU A 249 19.54 -11.14 22.10
CA GLU A 249 18.73 -10.15 22.81
C GLU A 249 17.28 -10.19 22.33
N MET A 250 17.07 -10.00 21.02
CA MET A 250 15.71 -9.96 20.44
C MET A 250 15.02 -11.32 20.51
N ALA A 251 15.75 -12.41 20.36
CA ALA A 251 15.21 -13.75 20.56
C ALA A 251 14.65 -13.93 21.98
N GLY A 252 15.35 -13.42 22.98
CA GLY A 252 14.88 -13.44 24.37
C GLY A 252 13.60 -12.64 24.57
N LYS A 253 13.51 -11.45 23.99
CA LYS A 253 12.33 -10.57 24.05
C LYS A 253 11.12 -11.17 23.32
N MET A 254 11.36 -11.80 22.16
CA MET A 254 10.32 -12.41 21.31
C MET A 254 9.96 -13.84 21.73
N GLY A 255 10.59 -14.39 22.76
CA GLY A 255 10.36 -15.77 23.19
C GLY A 255 10.80 -16.84 22.19
N LEU A 256 11.72 -16.51 21.27
CA LEU A 256 12.22 -17.37 20.20
C LEU A 256 13.66 -17.87 20.50
N LYS A 257 14.19 -18.73 19.63
CA LYS A 257 15.62 -19.10 19.65
C LYS A 257 16.45 -18.06 18.87
N PRO A 258 17.70 -17.79 19.24
CA PRO A 258 18.60 -16.99 18.43
C PRO A 258 19.01 -17.73 17.16
N GLY A 259 19.47 -16.98 16.15
CA GLY A 259 19.98 -17.55 14.89
C GLY A 259 18.89 -17.90 13.87
N ILE A 260 17.62 -17.54 14.11
CA ILE A 260 16.57 -17.63 13.08
C ILE A 260 16.89 -16.65 11.96
N ALA A 261 16.78 -17.12 10.70
CA ALA A 261 17.01 -16.26 9.54
C ALA A 261 15.96 -15.14 9.47
N VAL A 262 16.41 -13.92 9.17
CA VAL A 262 15.56 -12.75 9.01
C VAL A 262 15.70 -12.22 7.58
N ALA A 263 14.58 -12.08 6.86
CA ALA A 263 14.56 -11.52 5.51
C ALA A 263 14.73 -9.99 5.54
N THR A 264 15.14 -9.38 4.44
CA THR A 264 14.99 -7.93 4.22
C THR A 264 13.51 -7.55 4.30
N ALA A 265 13.22 -6.34 4.78
CA ALA A 265 11.85 -5.84 4.87
C ALA A 265 11.20 -5.69 3.49
N ASN A 266 9.87 -5.57 3.48
CA ASN A 266 9.07 -5.38 2.27
C ASN A 266 7.98 -4.33 2.49
N VAL A 267 7.25 -3.96 1.43
CA VAL A 267 6.04 -3.13 1.53
C VAL A 267 4.81 -4.02 1.64
N ASP A 268 3.87 -3.69 2.52
CA ASP A 268 2.65 -4.41 2.84
C ASP A 268 1.84 -4.84 1.60
N ALA A 269 1.56 -3.89 0.70
CA ALA A 269 0.84 -4.19 -0.54
C ALA A 269 1.64 -5.10 -1.48
N HIS A 270 2.94 -4.86 -1.63
CA HIS A 270 3.77 -5.57 -2.59
C HIS A 270 4.05 -7.02 -2.18
N VAL A 271 4.22 -7.27 -0.89
CA VAL A 271 4.43 -8.61 -0.35
C VAL A 271 3.20 -9.51 -0.46
N SER A 272 2.05 -8.94 -0.81
CA SER A 272 0.77 -9.67 -0.94
C SER A 272 0.64 -10.53 -2.20
N LEU A 273 1.54 -10.40 -3.19
CA LEU A 273 1.46 -11.16 -4.44
C LEU A 273 1.79 -12.65 -4.28
N PRO A 274 2.92 -13.05 -3.67
CA PRO A 274 3.26 -14.46 -3.50
C PRO A 274 2.17 -15.31 -2.80
N PRO A 275 1.47 -14.81 -1.76
CA PRO A 275 0.35 -15.53 -1.14
C PRO A 275 -0.83 -15.85 -2.07
N ALA A 276 -1.03 -15.02 -3.09
CA ALA A 276 -2.02 -15.31 -4.14
C ALA A 276 -1.48 -16.28 -5.22
N GLY A 277 -0.24 -16.75 -5.09
CA GLY A 277 0.44 -17.59 -6.10
C GLY A 277 1.03 -16.79 -7.27
N LEU A 278 1.23 -15.48 -7.09
CA LEU A 278 1.64 -14.56 -8.16
C LEU A 278 3.14 -14.26 -8.10
N THR A 279 3.88 -14.91 -8.97
CA THR A 279 5.34 -14.70 -9.13
C THR A 279 5.74 -14.62 -10.61
N GLN A 280 4.76 -14.50 -11.54
CA GLN A 280 5.01 -14.52 -12.97
C GLN A 280 4.54 -13.22 -13.63
N LYS A 281 5.24 -12.81 -14.70
CA LYS A 281 4.84 -11.69 -15.55
C LYS A 281 3.40 -11.83 -16.06
N GLY A 282 2.77 -10.71 -16.38
CA GLY A 282 1.38 -10.68 -16.85
C GLY A 282 0.35 -10.87 -15.74
N SER A 283 0.77 -10.97 -14.48
CA SER A 283 -0.13 -11.13 -13.34
C SER A 283 -0.35 -9.79 -12.64
N MET A 284 -1.61 -9.46 -12.34
CA MET A 284 -2.00 -8.27 -11.59
C MET A 284 -2.84 -8.66 -10.37
N LEU A 285 -2.47 -8.12 -9.22
CA LEU A 285 -3.23 -8.25 -7.96
C LEU A 285 -3.92 -6.91 -7.63
N MET A 286 -5.20 -6.98 -7.37
CA MET A 286 -6.01 -5.89 -6.81
C MET A 286 -6.14 -6.10 -5.29
N ILE A 287 -5.53 -5.23 -4.49
CA ILE A 287 -5.61 -5.27 -3.03
C ILE A 287 -6.71 -4.31 -2.61
N MET A 288 -7.91 -4.86 -2.33
CA MET A 288 -9.15 -4.12 -2.21
C MET A 288 -9.51 -3.85 -0.75
N GLY A 289 -9.33 -2.60 -0.32
CA GLY A 289 -9.64 -2.08 1.02
C GLY A 289 -10.37 -0.74 0.96
N THR A 290 -10.04 0.19 1.84
CA THR A 290 -10.50 1.59 1.83
C THR A 290 -10.15 2.29 0.52
N SER A 291 -8.94 2.05 0.04
CA SER A 291 -8.45 2.30 -1.32
C SER A 291 -8.17 0.96 -2.02
N THR A 292 -7.77 0.97 -3.28
CA THR A 292 -7.28 -0.23 -3.96
C THR A 292 -5.88 0.04 -4.52
N CYS A 293 -4.92 -0.84 -4.15
CA CYS A 293 -3.63 -0.92 -4.80
C CYS A 293 -3.68 -1.97 -5.92
N HIS A 294 -3.08 -1.65 -7.06
CA HIS A 294 -2.93 -2.55 -8.19
C HIS A 294 -1.44 -2.80 -8.39
N ILE A 295 -1.00 -4.02 -8.17
CA ILE A 295 0.40 -4.41 -8.34
C ILE A 295 0.50 -5.36 -9.52
N MET A 296 1.36 -5.02 -10.49
CA MET A 296 1.52 -5.74 -11.75
C MET A 296 2.97 -6.19 -11.91
N LEU A 297 3.19 -7.41 -12.44
CA LEU A 297 4.51 -7.98 -12.73
C LEU A 297 4.78 -8.03 -14.23
N SER A 298 5.97 -7.58 -14.64
CA SER A 298 6.46 -7.61 -16.02
C SER A 298 7.94 -8.03 -16.06
N ASP A 299 8.42 -8.45 -17.21
CA ASP A 299 9.85 -8.73 -17.45
C ASP A 299 10.59 -7.55 -18.11
N GLU A 300 9.87 -6.50 -18.48
CA GLU A 300 10.45 -5.31 -19.11
C GLU A 300 10.06 -4.04 -18.37
N GLU A 301 11.02 -3.12 -18.23
CA GLU A 301 10.74 -1.77 -17.80
C GLU A 301 10.11 -0.97 -18.95
N ARG A 302 8.87 -0.51 -18.74
CA ARG A 302 8.17 0.41 -19.64
C ARG A 302 7.65 1.60 -18.85
N ILE A 303 7.77 2.77 -19.43
CA ILE A 303 7.18 3.98 -18.83
C ILE A 303 5.70 4.00 -19.15
N VAL A 304 4.87 3.85 -18.13
CA VAL A 304 3.41 3.91 -18.23
C VAL A 304 2.93 5.19 -17.56
N PRO A 305 2.35 6.15 -18.31
CA PRO A 305 1.90 7.42 -17.73
C PRO A 305 0.87 7.23 -16.61
N GLY A 306 1.00 8.01 -15.55
CA GLY A 306 0.04 8.00 -14.43
C GLY A 306 0.16 6.81 -13.46
N MET A 307 1.19 5.97 -13.59
CA MET A 307 1.46 4.89 -12.63
C MET A 307 2.31 5.41 -11.47
N CYS A 308 2.14 4.81 -10.29
CA CYS A 308 2.80 5.27 -9.06
C CYS A 308 4.27 4.86 -8.96
N GLY A 309 4.71 3.94 -9.81
CA GLY A 309 6.10 3.50 -9.85
C GLY A 309 6.30 2.22 -10.66
N VAL A 310 7.52 2.05 -11.17
CA VAL A 310 8.04 0.81 -11.75
C VAL A 310 9.41 0.54 -11.17
N VAL A 311 9.61 -0.66 -10.59
CA VAL A 311 10.84 -1.01 -9.84
C VAL A 311 11.27 -2.43 -10.16
N GLU A 312 12.52 -2.58 -10.61
CA GLU A 312 13.18 -3.89 -10.73
C GLU A 312 13.46 -4.45 -9.31
N ASP A 313 13.14 -5.71 -9.07
CA ASP A 313 13.18 -6.34 -7.74
C ASP A 313 12.29 -5.61 -6.70
N GLY A 314 11.20 -4.99 -7.14
CA GLY A 314 10.30 -4.27 -6.25
C GLY A 314 9.22 -5.15 -5.60
N VAL A 315 8.92 -6.31 -6.18
CA VAL A 315 7.86 -7.23 -5.72
C VAL A 315 8.34 -8.67 -5.71
N VAL A 316 8.89 -9.13 -6.82
CA VAL A 316 9.48 -10.46 -7.01
C VAL A 316 10.88 -10.26 -7.59
N PRO A 317 11.92 -10.90 -7.03
CA PRO A 317 13.27 -10.80 -7.57
C PRO A 317 13.32 -11.17 -9.06
N GLY A 318 14.02 -10.35 -9.86
CA GLY A 318 14.18 -10.59 -11.29
C GLY A 318 13.03 -10.05 -12.16
N LEU A 319 11.98 -9.50 -11.60
CA LEU A 319 10.86 -8.89 -12.32
C LEU A 319 10.71 -7.40 -12.04
N MET A 320 10.10 -6.70 -12.99
CA MET A 320 9.61 -5.33 -12.80
C MET A 320 8.26 -5.39 -12.07
N GLY A 321 8.16 -4.68 -10.96
CA GLY A 321 6.91 -4.43 -10.27
C GLY A 321 6.36 -3.06 -10.63
N TYR A 322 5.10 -2.97 -11.01
CA TYR A 322 4.37 -1.72 -11.24
C TYR A 322 3.36 -1.50 -10.14
N GLU A 323 3.23 -0.25 -9.70
CA GLU A 323 2.22 0.18 -8.75
C GLU A 323 1.26 1.16 -9.41
N ALA A 324 -0.05 0.91 -9.27
CA ALA A 324 -1.13 1.83 -9.58
C ALA A 324 -2.13 1.83 -8.42
N GLY A 325 -3.04 2.80 -8.36
CA GLY A 325 -4.02 2.81 -7.28
C GLY A 325 -5.23 3.68 -7.53
N GLN A 326 -6.33 3.33 -6.85
CA GLN A 326 -7.53 4.15 -6.69
C GLN A 326 -7.60 4.64 -5.26
N SER A 327 -7.72 5.95 -5.08
CA SER A 327 -7.64 6.59 -3.76
C SER A 327 -8.86 6.31 -2.87
N CYS A 328 -9.99 5.92 -3.47
CA CYS A 328 -11.26 5.77 -2.78
C CYS A 328 -12.06 4.61 -3.39
N VAL A 329 -12.20 3.52 -2.65
CA VAL A 329 -13.02 2.36 -3.02
C VAL A 329 -13.93 2.02 -1.84
N GLY A 330 -13.44 1.36 -0.78
CA GLY A 330 -14.23 1.07 0.42
C GLY A 330 -14.72 2.32 1.13
N ASP A 331 -13.89 3.38 1.20
CA ASP A 331 -14.25 4.66 1.83
C ASP A 331 -15.47 5.31 1.19
N HIS A 332 -15.62 5.20 -0.12
CA HIS A 332 -16.74 5.78 -0.87
C HIS A 332 -18.06 5.00 -0.59
N PHE A 333 -17.99 3.69 -0.43
CA PHE A 333 -19.14 2.92 0.03
C PHE A 333 -19.50 3.25 1.48
N ASN A 334 -18.49 3.39 2.34
CA ASN A 334 -18.69 3.75 3.74
C ASN A 334 -19.28 5.16 3.88
N TRP A 335 -18.71 6.13 3.14
CA TRP A 335 -19.26 7.48 3.05
C TRP A 335 -20.75 7.47 2.66
N PHE A 336 -21.14 6.65 1.68
CA PHE A 336 -22.54 6.56 1.26
C PHE A 336 -23.44 6.01 2.36
N VAL A 337 -23.00 4.97 3.05
CA VAL A 337 -23.74 4.37 4.16
C VAL A 337 -23.90 5.36 5.32
N GLU A 338 -22.84 6.07 5.68
CA GLU A 338 -22.86 7.00 6.81
C GLU A 338 -23.70 8.26 6.52
N ASN A 339 -23.74 8.73 5.27
CA ASN A 339 -24.35 10.01 4.94
C ASN A 339 -25.64 9.93 4.13
N CYS A 340 -25.90 8.80 3.44
CA CYS A 340 -26.97 8.70 2.46
C CYS A 340 -27.89 7.48 2.66
N PHE A 341 -27.72 6.69 3.75
CA PHE A 341 -28.53 5.51 4.03
C PHE A 341 -29.80 5.90 4.76
N PRO A 342 -31.03 5.73 4.17
CA PRO A 342 -32.26 6.16 4.78
C PRO A 342 -32.65 5.33 6.01
N GLU A 343 -33.25 5.94 7.02
CA GLU A 343 -33.75 5.27 8.24
C GLU A 343 -34.74 4.13 7.93
N ALA A 344 -35.57 4.31 6.90
CA ALA A 344 -36.50 3.26 6.47
C ALA A 344 -35.75 2.00 6.00
N TYR A 345 -34.59 2.16 5.32
CA TYR A 345 -33.75 1.06 4.90
C TYR A 345 -33.02 0.41 6.07
N ALA A 346 -32.60 1.22 7.06
CA ALA A 346 -31.99 0.71 8.28
C ALA A 346 -32.94 -0.23 9.04
N ARG A 347 -34.21 0.16 9.17
CA ARG A 347 -35.24 -0.68 9.79
C ARG A 347 -35.51 -2.00 9.04
N GLU A 348 -35.49 -1.98 7.71
CA GLU A 348 -35.66 -3.21 6.92
C GLU A 348 -34.40 -4.09 6.98
N ALA A 349 -33.20 -3.51 6.96
CA ALA A 349 -31.94 -4.23 7.13
C ALA A 349 -31.89 -4.93 8.50
N GLU A 350 -32.30 -4.26 9.57
CA GLU A 350 -32.38 -4.84 10.93
C GLU A 350 -33.28 -6.05 10.99
N LYS A 351 -34.47 -5.98 10.38
CA LYS A 351 -35.42 -7.13 10.29
C LYS A 351 -34.80 -8.34 9.60
N LEU A 352 -33.91 -8.10 8.64
CA LEU A 352 -33.21 -9.13 7.88
C LEU A 352 -31.86 -9.54 8.50
N HIS A 353 -31.51 -8.99 9.66
CA HIS A 353 -30.21 -9.19 10.32
C HIS A 353 -29.02 -8.85 9.39
N MET A 354 -29.16 -7.83 8.56
CA MET A 354 -28.15 -7.34 7.62
C MET A 354 -27.58 -6.01 8.07
N ASN A 355 -26.28 -5.79 7.84
CA ASN A 355 -25.73 -4.44 7.90
C ASN A 355 -26.11 -3.63 6.63
N ALA A 356 -25.90 -2.32 6.66
CA ALA A 356 -26.29 -1.43 5.57
C ALA A 356 -25.67 -1.81 4.21
N HIS A 357 -24.38 -2.22 4.20
CA HIS A 357 -23.70 -2.65 2.97
C HIS A 357 -24.34 -3.93 2.39
N GLN A 358 -24.65 -4.90 3.24
CA GLN A 358 -25.31 -6.15 2.83
C GLN A 358 -26.69 -5.88 2.25
N TYR A 359 -27.47 -5.01 2.90
CA TYR A 359 -28.81 -4.65 2.45
C TYR A 359 -28.81 -3.92 1.11
N LEU A 360 -27.96 -2.90 0.95
CA LEU A 360 -27.81 -2.18 -0.31
C LEU A 360 -27.29 -3.07 -1.43
N THR A 361 -26.33 -3.96 -1.14
CA THR A 361 -25.81 -4.94 -2.10
C THR A 361 -26.93 -5.87 -2.58
N MET A 362 -27.74 -6.40 -1.67
CA MET A 362 -28.90 -7.27 -2.00
C MET A 362 -29.90 -6.57 -2.91
N LEU A 363 -30.15 -5.27 -2.72
CA LEU A 363 -31.06 -4.50 -3.57
C LEU A 363 -30.42 -4.19 -4.93
N ALA A 364 -29.15 -3.77 -4.93
CA ALA A 364 -28.40 -3.44 -6.14
C ALA A 364 -28.20 -4.66 -7.06
N GLU A 365 -28.03 -5.86 -6.50
CA GLU A 365 -27.87 -7.11 -7.26
C GLU A 365 -29.12 -7.46 -8.09
N LYS A 366 -30.32 -7.05 -7.66
CA LYS A 366 -31.57 -7.29 -8.40
C LYS A 366 -31.69 -6.46 -9.67
N GLN A 367 -30.91 -5.41 -9.81
CA GLN A 367 -30.92 -4.51 -10.96
C GLN A 367 -30.07 -5.06 -12.11
N LYS A 368 -30.39 -4.69 -13.33
CA LYS A 368 -29.56 -4.96 -14.51
C LYS A 368 -28.52 -3.84 -14.69
N PRO A 369 -27.36 -4.14 -15.32
CA PRO A 369 -26.43 -3.09 -15.72
C PRO A 369 -27.10 -1.99 -16.53
N GLY A 370 -26.89 -0.72 -16.13
CA GLY A 370 -27.48 0.45 -16.79
C GLY A 370 -28.96 0.71 -16.56
N GLU A 371 -29.65 -0.09 -15.73
CA GLU A 371 -31.09 0.07 -15.47
C GLU A 371 -31.42 1.40 -14.78
N SER A 372 -30.58 1.86 -13.88
CA SER A 372 -30.75 3.13 -13.18
C SER A 372 -30.50 4.36 -14.05
N GLY A 373 -29.76 4.22 -15.16
CA GLY A 373 -29.30 5.34 -15.97
C GLY A 373 -28.24 6.22 -15.28
N LEU A 374 -27.70 5.78 -14.13
CA LEU A 374 -26.69 6.52 -13.38
C LEU A 374 -25.28 6.19 -13.88
N LEU A 375 -24.39 7.19 -13.80
CA LEU A 375 -22.97 7.05 -14.00
C LEU A 375 -22.22 7.87 -12.93
N ALA A 376 -21.14 7.33 -12.36
CA ALA A 376 -20.32 8.02 -11.39
C ALA A 376 -18.85 8.06 -11.80
N LEU A 377 -18.12 9.08 -11.33
CA LEU A 377 -16.65 9.12 -11.29
C LEU A 377 -16.22 8.87 -9.85
N ASP A 378 -15.36 7.88 -9.62
CA ASP A 378 -14.93 7.37 -8.31
C ASP A 378 -13.93 8.26 -7.56
N TRP A 379 -13.89 9.56 -7.82
CA TRP A 379 -12.83 10.48 -7.35
C TRP A 379 -13.17 11.21 -6.05
N TRP A 380 -13.85 10.57 -5.09
CA TRP A 380 -14.18 11.19 -3.79
C TRP A 380 -12.93 11.65 -3.02
N ASN A 381 -11.77 11.04 -3.31
CA ASN A 381 -10.48 11.41 -2.75
C ASN A 381 -9.43 11.68 -3.86
N GLY A 382 -9.82 12.37 -4.93
CA GLY A 382 -8.99 12.60 -6.10
C GLY A 382 -8.77 11.36 -6.96
N ASN A 383 -7.94 11.47 -7.99
CA ASN A 383 -7.54 10.35 -8.86
C ASN A 383 -6.04 10.10 -8.74
N ARG A 384 -5.65 8.95 -8.15
CA ARG A 384 -4.25 8.55 -7.97
C ARG A 384 -3.65 8.04 -9.28
N SER A 385 -4.31 7.11 -9.94
CA SER A 385 -4.00 6.57 -11.26
C SER A 385 -5.27 6.61 -12.12
N VAL A 386 -5.22 7.11 -13.34
CA VAL A 386 -4.06 7.44 -14.17
C VAL A 386 -3.78 8.96 -14.27
N LEU A 387 -4.62 9.81 -13.65
CA LEU A 387 -4.56 11.28 -13.82
C LEU A 387 -3.57 11.95 -12.87
N VAL A 388 -3.22 11.31 -11.76
CA VAL A 388 -2.30 11.82 -10.72
C VAL A 388 -2.74 13.21 -10.26
N ASP A 389 -4.03 13.36 -9.95
CA ASP A 389 -4.64 14.64 -9.62
C ASP A 389 -5.54 14.54 -8.37
N VAL A 390 -5.05 15.07 -7.26
CA VAL A 390 -5.73 15.08 -5.96
C VAL A 390 -6.82 16.15 -5.88
N ASP A 391 -6.87 17.09 -6.84
CA ASP A 391 -7.85 18.17 -6.86
C ASP A 391 -9.13 17.82 -7.63
N LEU A 392 -9.18 16.66 -8.25
CA LEU A 392 -10.40 16.10 -8.80
C LEU A 392 -11.35 15.64 -7.69
N THR A 393 -12.66 15.65 -7.98
CA THR A 393 -13.71 15.28 -7.03
C THR A 393 -14.69 14.28 -7.63
N GLY A 394 -15.38 13.52 -6.78
CA GLY A 394 -16.42 12.60 -7.20
C GLY A 394 -17.56 13.29 -7.96
N MET A 395 -18.22 12.54 -8.82
CA MET A 395 -19.40 13.00 -9.57
C MET A 395 -20.43 11.88 -9.66
N LEU A 396 -21.70 12.25 -9.61
CA LEU A 396 -22.83 11.38 -9.91
C LEU A 396 -23.72 12.07 -10.97
N LEU A 397 -23.98 11.38 -12.08
CA LEU A 397 -24.76 11.88 -13.20
C LEU A 397 -25.97 10.99 -13.47
N GLY A 398 -27.09 11.57 -13.92
CA GLY A 398 -28.28 10.84 -14.34
C GLY A 398 -29.38 10.72 -13.29
N MET A 399 -29.28 11.41 -12.13
CA MET A 399 -30.30 11.37 -11.08
C MET A 399 -31.64 11.93 -11.55
N THR A 400 -32.72 11.27 -11.14
CA THR A 400 -34.10 11.66 -11.37
C THR A 400 -34.92 11.58 -10.07
N LEU A 401 -36.18 12.00 -10.08
CA LEU A 401 -37.06 11.89 -8.92
C LEU A 401 -37.38 10.46 -8.51
N THR A 402 -37.09 9.48 -9.37
CA THR A 402 -37.30 8.05 -9.09
C THR A 402 -36.02 7.31 -8.65
N THR A 403 -34.89 8.01 -8.62
CA THR A 403 -33.60 7.44 -8.19
C THR A 403 -33.65 6.99 -6.73
N LYS A 404 -33.24 5.77 -6.47
CA LYS A 404 -33.23 5.12 -5.15
C LYS A 404 -31.79 5.00 -4.60
N PRO A 405 -31.62 4.80 -3.29
CA PRO A 405 -30.32 4.61 -2.68
C PRO A 405 -29.50 3.46 -3.27
N GLU A 406 -30.14 2.32 -3.59
CA GLU A 406 -29.48 1.18 -4.23
C GLU A 406 -29.00 1.46 -5.65
N ASP A 407 -29.67 2.38 -6.38
CA ASP A 407 -29.24 2.81 -7.71
C ASP A 407 -27.89 3.55 -7.62
N ILE A 408 -27.79 4.45 -6.64
CA ILE A 408 -26.56 5.19 -6.36
C ILE A 408 -25.47 4.23 -5.90
N TYR A 409 -25.76 3.36 -4.93
CA TYR A 409 -24.79 2.41 -4.40
C TYR A 409 -24.21 1.50 -5.49
N ARG A 410 -25.06 1.03 -6.43
CA ARG A 410 -24.63 0.28 -7.60
C ARG A 410 -23.73 1.12 -8.53
N ALA A 411 -24.12 2.36 -8.83
CA ALA A 411 -23.31 3.26 -9.67
C ALA A 411 -21.93 3.52 -9.07
N LEU A 412 -21.81 3.58 -7.73
CA LEU A 412 -20.54 3.71 -7.04
C LEU A 412 -19.68 2.43 -7.19
N ILE A 413 -20.26 1.23 -7.08
CA ILE A 413 -19.56 -0.04 -7.34
C ILE A 413 -19.07 -0.08 -8.80
N GLU A 414 -19.93 0.25 -9.75
CA GLU A 414 -19.59 0.27 -11.18
C GLU A 414 -18.48 1.27 -11.48
N ALA A 415 -18.49 2.46 -10.86
CA ALA A 415 -17.46 3.49 -11.02
C ALA A 415 -16.06 3.00 -10.60
N THR A 416 -15.96 2.28 -9.47
CA THR A 416 -14.68 1.70 -9.05
C THR A 416 -14.16 0.64 -10.01
N ALA A 417 -15.06 -0.14 -10.62
CA ALA A 417 -14.69 -1.11 -11.66
C ALA A 417 -14.23 -0.40 -12.97
N TYR A 418 -14.87 0.71 -13.35
CA TYR A 418 -14.41 1.52 -14.50
C TYR A 418 -13.05 2.17 -14.24
N GLY A 419 -12.81 2.67 -13.04
CA GLY A 419 -11.49 3.21 -12.64
C GLY A 419 -10.40 2.14 -12.75
N THR A 420 -10.66 0.93 -12.26
CA THR A 420 -9.75 -0.23 -12.45
C THR A 420 -9.52 -0.52 -13.93
N ARG A 421 -10.57 -0.48 -14.75
CA ARG A 421 -10.44 -0.71 -16.21
C ARG A 421 -9.59 0.35 -16.87
N MET A 422 -9.72 1.64 -16.50
CA MET A 422 -8.85 2.71 -16.99
C MET A 422 -7.37 2.42 -16.69
N ILE A 423 -7.05 1.89 -15.51
CA ILE A 423 -5.70 1.48 -15.14
C ILE A 423 -5.21 0.34 -16.05
N ILE A 424 -6.01 -0.70 -16.24
CA ILE A 424 -5.69 -1.86 -17.09
C ILE A 424 -5.48 -1.41 -18.55
N ASP A 425 -6.42 -0.64 -19.12
CA ASP A 425 -6.34 -0.14 -20.48
C ASP A 425 -5.06 0.71 -20.66
N THR A 426 -4.69 1.53 -19.67
CA THR A 426 -3.47 2.34 -19.73
C THR A 426 -2.20 1.47 -19.72
N PHE A 427 -2.15 0.39 -18.94
CA PHE A 427 -1.04 -0.57 -19.00
C PHE A 427 -0.92 -1.20 -20.40
N GLU A 428 -2.02 -1.70 -20.93
CA GLU A 428 -2.04 -2.40 -22.23
C GLU A 428 -1.76 -1.46 -23.41
N GLU A 429 -2.30 -0.24 -23.41
CA GLU A 429 -2.00 0.81 -24.41
C GLU A 429 -0.50 1.18 -24.41
N ASN A 430 0.23 0.98 -23.31
CA ASN A 430 1.67 1.22 -23.19
C ASN A 430 2.50 -0.08 -23.27
N GLY A 431 1.91 -1.19 -23.73
CA GLY A 431 2.61 -2.43 -24.04
C GLY A 431 2.92 -3.31 -22.82
N VAL A 432 2.28 -3.07 -21.67
CA VAL A 432 2.37 -3.93 -20.48
C VAL A 432 1.12 -4.81 -20.45
N ALA A 433 1.24 -6.05 -20.92
CA ALA A 433 0.12 -6.97 -21.02
C ALA A 433 -0.33 -7.50 -19.65
N ILE A 434 -1.65 -7.50 -19.40
CA ILE A 434 -2.25 -8.07 -18.20
C ILE A 434 -3.04 -9.31 -18.60
N GLU A 435 -2.51 -10.48 -18.28
CA GLU A 435 -3.06 -11.78 -18.68
C GLU A 435 -3.96 -12.37 -17.61
N ARG A 436 -3.65 -12.12 -16.35
CA ARG A 436 -4.31 -12.76 -15.19
C ARG A 436 -4.62 -11.73 -14.12
N LEU A 437 -5.89 -11.75 -13.65
CA LEU A 437 -6.36 -10.86 -12.60
C LEU A 437 -6.66 -11.64 -11.32
N TYR A 438 -6.17 -11.09 -10.23
CA TYR A 438 -6.40 -11.61 -8.90
C TYR A 438 -6.85 -10.49 -7.97
N ALA A 439 -7.56 -10.84 -6.91
CA ALA A 439 -7.97 -9.90 -5.88
C ALA A 439 -7.72 -10.47 -4.49
N CYS A 440 -7.38 -9.59 -3.55
CA CYS A 440 -7.33 -9.87 -2.13
C CYS A 440 -7.90 -8.69 -1.33
N GLY A 441 -7.94 -8.83 -0.01
CA GLY A 441 -8.50 -7.83 0.89
C GLY A 441 -9.98 -8.06 1.19
N GLY A 442 -10.46 -7.39 2.23
CA GLY A 442 -11.78 -7.68 2.82
C GLY A 442 -12.97 -7.52 1.87
N ILE A 443 -12.91 -6.58 0.92
CA ILE A 443 -13.99 -6.34 -0.04
C ILE A 443 -14.14 -7.52 -1.00
N SER A 444 -13.03 -8.01 -1.56
CA SER A 444 -13.04 -9.09 -2.55
C SER A 444 -13.58 -10.41 -2.01
N GLN A 445 -13.42 -10.65 -0.70
CA GLN A 445 -13.91 -11.87 -0.06
C GLN A 445 -15.35 -11.76 0.45
N LYS A 446 -15.80 -10.54 0.80
CA LYS A 446 -17.10 -10.32 1.45
C LYS A 446 -18.22 -9.88 0.51
N ASN A 447 -17.89 -9.42 -0.71
CA ASN A 447 -18.87 -8.90 -1.66
C ASN A 447 -18.81 -9.59 -3.03
N PRO A 448 -19.44 -10.76 -3.20
CA PRO A 448 -19.50 -11.50 -4.47
C PRO A 448 -20.11 -10.70 -5.62
N PHE A 449 -21.14 -9.88 -5.35
CA PHE A 449 -21.77 -9.03 -6.35
C PHE A 449 -20.78 -8.01 -6.93
N LEU A 450 -20.03 -7.30 -6.08
CA LEU A 450 -19.00 -6.36 -6.52
C LEU A 450 -17.96 -7.07 -7.40
N MET A 451 -17.49 -8.25 -7.00
CA MET A 451 -16.50 -9.01 -7.78
C MET A 451 -17.06 -9.46 -9.13
N GLN A 452 -18.35 -9.81 -9.22
CA GLN A 452 -19.01 -10.12 -10.48
C GLN A 452 -19.10 -8.88 -11.38
N VAL A 453 -19.44 -7.70 -10.83
CA VAL A 453 -19.44 -6.43 -11.57
C VAL A 453 -18.03 -6.14 -12.13
N TYR A 454 -17.00 -6.33 -11.31
CA TYR A 454 -15.60 -6.18 -11.79
C TYR A 454 -15.28 -7.14 -12.93
N ALA A 455 -15.60 -8.44 -12.81
CA ALA A 455 -15.37 -9.40 -13.89
C ALA A 455 -16.10 -9.01 -15.18
N ASP A 456 -17.35 -8.56 -15.07
CA ASP A 456 -18.20 -8.15 -16.20
C ASP A 456 -17.65 -6.87 -16.89
N VAL A 457 -17.21 -5.87 -16.11
CA VAL A 457 -16.63 -4.61 -16.59
C VAL A 457 -15.26 -4.83 -17.21
N LEU A 458 -14.41 -5.61 -16.56
CA LEU A 458 -13.04 -5.88 -17.00
C LEU A 458 -12.97 -6.91 -18.12
N LYS A 459 -14.06 -7.67 -18.34
CA LYS A 459 -14.15 -8.80 -19.29
C LYS A 459 -13.08 -9.87 -19.06
N ARG A 460 -12.72 -10.11 -17.82
CA ARG A 460 -11.65 -11.03 -17.43
C ARG A 460 -12.08 -11.87 -16.26
N GLU A 461 -11.56 -13.08 -16.19
CA GLU A 461 -11.70 -13.92 -14.99
C GLU A 461 -10.92 -13.29 -13.83
N ILE A 462 -11.50 -13.32 -12.63
CA ILE A 462 -10.87 -12.83 -11.41
C ILE A 462 -10.81 -13.97 -10.40
N HIS A 463 -9.60 -14.25 -9.92
CA HIS A 463 -9.33 -15.22 -8.88
C HIS A 463 -9.16 -14.50 -7.54
N ILE A 464 -9.60 -15.12 -6.45
CA ILE A 464 -9.50 -14.54 -5.11
C ILE A 464 -8.41 -15.25 -4.33
N ALA A 465 -7.49 -14.50 -3.73
CA ALA A 465 -6.45 -15.05 -2.86
C ALA A 465 -7.08 -15.85 -1.69
N ARG A 466 -6.48 -16.99 -1.36
CA ARG A 466 -6.97 -17.88 -0.29
C ARG A 466 -6.79 -17.24 1.08
N SER A 467 -5.65 -16.62 1.32
CA SER A 467 -5.34 -15.96 2.59
C SER A 467 -6.14 -14.67 2.76
N THR A 468 -6.61 -14.44 3.99
CA THR A 468 -7.17 -13.15 4.42
C THR A 468 -6.09 -12.22 4.97
N GLN A 469 -4.89 -12.73 5.21
CA GLN A 469 -3.74 -12.07 5.81
C GLN A 469 -2.56 -12.04 4.82
N THR A 470 -2.83 -11.64 3.57
CA THR A 470 -1.83 -11.70 2.50
C THR A 470 -0.53 -10.96 2.81
N PRO A 471 -0.47 -9.77 3.46
CA PRO A 471 0.80 -9.16 3.82
C PRO A 471 1.63 -10.04 4.78
N ALA A 472 1.05 -10.43 5.91
CA ALA A 472 1.73 -11.24 6.90
C ALA A 472 2.17 -12.61 6.36
N LEU A 473 1.32 -13.29 5.55
CA LEU A 473 1.69 -14.56 4.92
C LEU A 473 2.83 -14.38 3.90
N GLY A 474 2.80 -13.31 3.11
CA GLY A 474 3.87 -12.98 2.18
C GLY A 474 5.19 -12.71 2.90
N SER A 475 5.15 -11.99 4.00
CA SER A 475 6.31 -11.79 4.87
C SER A 475 6.83 -13.11 5.43
N ALA A 476 5.95 -14.01 5.89
CA ALA A 476 6.36 -15.36 6.32
C ALA A 476 7.03 -16.15 5.18
N MET A 477 6.53 -16.05 3.94
CA MET A 477 7.16 -16.68 2.77
C MET A 477 8.57 -16.14 2.54
N PHE A 478 8.78 -14.81 2.58
CA PHE A 478 10.13 -14.22 2.48
C PHE A 478 11.03 -14.64 3.65
N GLY A 479 10.48 -14.78 4.85
CA GLY A 479 11.20 -15.39 5.99
C GLY A 479 11.63 -16.83 5.73
N ALA A 480 10.76 -17.65 5.12
CA ALA A 480 11.08 -19.01 4.72
C ALA A 480 12.17 -19.05 3.62
N VAL A 481 12.16 -18.10 2.68
CA VAL A 481 13.21 -17.95 1.66
C VAL A 481 14.54 -17.56 2.30
N ALA A 482 14.54 -16.62 3.24
CA ALA A 482 15.75 -16.21 3.96
C ALA A 482 16.39 -17.38 4.77
N ALA A 483 15.57 -18.32 5.24
CA ALA A 483 16.04 -19.53 5.92
C ALA A 483 16.72 -20.51 4.96
N GLY A 484 16.28 -20.58 3.70
CA GLY A 484 16.78 -21.49 2.68
C GLY A 484 16.30 -22.93 2.88
N LYS A 485 16.39 -23.72 1.82
CA LYS A 485 15.93 -25.12 1.79
C LYS A 485 16.65 -26.01 2.81
N ALA A 486 17.93 -25.76 3.07
CA ALA A 486 18.70 -26.54 4.03
C ALA A 486 18.17 -26.43 5.48
N ALA A 487 17.53 -25.33 5.84
CA ALA A 487 16.90 -25.14 7.14
C ALA A 487 15.41 -25.55 7.16
N GLY A 488 14.88 -26.00 6.03
CA GLY A 488 13.48 -26.37 5.84
C GLY A 488 12.60 -25.26 5.29
N GLY A 489 13.20 -24.18 4.75
CA GLY A 489 12.54 -23.12 3.98
C GLY A 489 12.61 -23.39 2.47
N TYR A 490 12.76 -22.29 1.68
CA TYR A 490 12.83 -22.34 0.22
C TYR A 490 14.03 -21.54 -0.29
N ASP A 491 14.50 -21.87 -1.50
CA ASP A 491 15.58 -21.11 -2.14
C ASP A 491 15.06 -19.93 -2.95
N THR A 492 13.79 -19.94 -3.36
CA THR A 492 13.15 -18.88 -4.15
C THR A 492 11.75 -18.54 -3.62
N ILE A 493 11.28 -17.33 -3.92
CA ILE A 493 9.91 -16.92 -3.57
C ILE A 493 8.87 -17.63 -4.45
N GLU A 494 9.24 -18.06 -5.65
CA GLU A 494 8.42 -18.85 -6.55
C GLU A 494 8.10 -20.22 -5.94
N ASP A 495 9.09 -20.89 -5.37
CA ASP A 495 8.90 -22.16 -4.67
C ASP A 495 8.00 -21.98 -3.44
N ALA A 496 8.24 -20.93 -2.66
CA ALA A 496 7.41 -20.60 -1.51
C ALA A 496 5.95 -20.30 -1.91
N ALA A 497 5.75 -19.51 -2.96
CA ALA A 497 4.41 -19.15 -3.45
C ALA A 497 3.63 -20.37 -3.97
N LYS A 498 4.32 -21.32 -4.61
CA LYS A 498 3.72 -22.55 -5.13
C LYS A 498 3.17 -23.44 -4.01
N GLU A 499 3.90 -23.59 -2.91
CA GLU A 499 3.54 -24.50 -1.82
C GLU A 499 2.67 -23.80 -0.75
N MET A 500 2.97 -22.55 -0.41
CA MET A 500 2.30 -21.80 0.65
C MET A 500 1.17 -20.90 0.15
N GLY A 501 1.21 -20.46 -1.12
CA GLY A 501 0.21 -19.57 -1.72
C GLY A 501 -1.01 -20.31 -2.28
N GLY A 502 -1.89 -19.52 -2.89
CA GLY A 502 -3.03 -20.07 -3.64
C GLY A 502 -4.26 -19.20 -3.64
N THR A 503 -5.27 -19.67 -4.37
CA THR A 503 -6.55 -19.00 -4.54
C THR A 503 -7.70 -19.85 -3.99
N LEU A 504 -8.82 -19.19 -3.74
CA LEU A 504 -10.09 -19.88 -3.46
C LEU A 504 -10.56 -20.63 -4.73
N PRO A 505 -11.37 -21.69 -4.60
CA PRO A 505 -11.98 -22.37 -5.76
C PRO A 505 -12.90 -21.47 -6.59
N THR A 506 -13.44 -20.42 -5.99
CA THR A 506 -14.34 -19.48 -6.63
C THR A 506 -13.58 -18.60 -7.64
N VAL A 507 -14.06 -18.59 -8.88
CA VAL A 507 -13.57 -17.73 -9.96
C VAL A 507 -14.74 -16.93 -10.51
N TYR A 508 -14.63 -15.62 -10.53
CA TYR A 508 -15.62 -14.73 -11.14
C TYR A 508 -15.36 -14.63 -12.63
N ARG A 509 -16.33 -15.09 -13.43
CA ARG A 509 -16.24 -15.07 -14.89
C ARG A 509 -17.15 -14.01 -15.48
N PRO A 510 -16.71 -13.29 -16.52
CA PRO A 510 -17.52 -12.26 -17.15
C PRO A 510 -18.77 -12.86 -17.80
N CYS A 511 -19.92 -12.24 -17.56
CA CYS A 511 -21.17 -12.53 -18.25
C CYS A 511 -21.21 -11.73 -19.55
N PRO A 512 -21.19 -12.36 -20.76
CA PRO A 512 -21.10 -11.63 -22.04
C PRO A 512 -22.21 -10.59 -22.23
N LYS A 513 -23.43 -10.88 -21.76
CA LYS A 513 -24.57 -9.97 -21.83
C LYS A 513 -24.36 -8.70 -20.99
N ASN A 514 -23.88 -8.86 -19.76
CA ASN A 514 -23.58 -7.73 -18.88
C ASN A 514 -22.39 -6.94 -19.39
N SER A 515 -21.33 -7.63 -19.82
CA SER A 515 -20.14 -7.00 -20.40
C SER A 515 -20.48 -6.12 -21.62
N ALA A 516 -21.38 -6.56 -22.49
CA ALA A 516 -21.84 -5.78 -23.63
C ALA A 516 -22.57 -4.48 -23.22
N MET A 517 -23.28 -4.48 -22.10
CA MET A 517 -23.90 -3.26 -21.57
C MET A 517 -22.84 -2.37 -20.89
N TYR A 518 -21.94 -2.97 -20.11
CA TYR A 518 -20.85 -2.23 -19.47
C TYR A 518 -19.89 -1.57 -20.47
N GLU A 519 -19.73 -2.09 -21.68
CA GLU A 519 -19.01 -1.40 -22.75
C GLU A 519 -19.60 -0.04 -23.08
N LYS A 520 -20.92 0.05 -23.15
CA LYS A 520 -21.60 1.32 -23.46
C LYS A 520 -21.43 2.31 -22.31
N LEU A 521 -21.59 1.84 -21.07
CA LEU A 521 -21.43 2.67 -19.87
C LEU A 521 -19.96 3.12 -19.70
N TYR A 522 -19.01 2.22 -19.92
CA TYR A 522 -17.59 2.54 -19.87
C TYR A 522 -17.17 3.58 -20.93
N ALA A 523 -17.75 3.51 -22.12
CA ALA A 523 -17.50 4.53 -23.14
C ALA A 523 -17.93 5.93 -22.68
N GLU A 524 -19.07 6.05 -21.96
CA GLU A 524 -19.49 7.32 -21.38
C GLU A 524 -18.62 7.71 -20.15
N TYR A 525 -18.24 6.73 -19.30
CA TYR A 525 -17.30 6.98 -18.22
C TYR A 525 -15.96 7.54 -18.74
N ARG A 526 -15.39 6.94 -19.80
CA ARG A 526 -14.13 7.40 -20.41
C ARG A 526 -14.25 8.83 -20.96
N ARG A 527 -15.39 9.19 -21.58
CA ARG A 527 -15.64 10.58 -22.03
C ARG A 527 -15.65 11.57 -20.87
N LEU A 528 -16.33 11.25 -19.77
CA LEU A 528 -16.37 12.11 -18.57
C LEU A 528 -15.01 12.16 -17.87
N HIS A 529 -14.33 11.01 -17.77
CA HIS A 529 -12.97 10.91 -17.24
C HIS A 529 -12.01 11.85 -17.98
N ASP A 530 -12.01 11.81 -19.32
CA ASP A 530 -11.12 12.65 -20.12
C ASP A 530 -11.57 14.13 -20.09
N TYR A 531 -12.87 14.40 -20.09
CA TYR A 531 -13.40 15.77 -20.05
C TYR A 531 -13.03 16.51 -18.77
N PHE A 532 -13.14 15.88 -17.61
CA PHE A 532 -12.79 16.50 -16.35
C PHE A 532 -11.33 16.30 -15.93
N GLY A 533 -10.75 15.16 -16.28
CA GLY A 533 -9.42 14.77 -15.83
C GLY A 533 -8.27 15.22 -16.71
N ARG A 534 -8.53 15.49 -18.01
CA ARG A 534 -7.50 15.86 -19.00
C ARG A 534 -7.64 17.31 -19.51
N GLY A 535 -8.23 18.19 -18.69
CA GLY A 535 -8.26 19.63 -18.96
C GLY A 535 -9.39 20.13 -19.86
N GLY A 536 -10.38 19.29 -20.20
CA GLY A 536 -11.57 19.75 -20.93
C GLY A 536 -12.46 20.67 -20.11
N ASN A 537 -12.50 20.51 -18.78
CA ASN A 537 -13.24 21.36 -17.87
C ASN A 537 -12.69 21.29 -16.43
N ASP A 538 -12.28 22.43 -15.90
CA ASP A 538 -11.70 22.57 -14.56
C ASP A 538 -12.71 22.89 -13.46
N VAL A 539 -14.00 22.66 -13.69
CA VAL A 539 -15.05 23.03 -12.71
C VAL A 539 -14.81 22.41 -11.32
N MET A 540 -14.34 21.15 -11.25
CA MET A 540 -14.05 20.48 -9.97
C MET A 540 -12.98 21.23 -9.17
N LYS A 541 -11.91 21.66 -9.83
CA LYS A 541 -10.81 22.44 -9.22
C LYS A 541 -11.28 23.83 -8.80
N ARG A 542 -12.09 24.49 -9.62
CA ARG A 542 -12.67 25.80 -9.26
C ARG A 542 -13.58 25.72 -8.04
N LEU A 543 -14.46 24.71 -7.97
CA LEU A 543 -15.32 24.51 -6.81
C LEU A 543 -14.51 24.23 -5.54
N LYS A 544 -13.44 23.45 -5.64
CA LYS A 544 -12.52 23.20 -4.51
C LYS A 544 -11.78 24.47 -4.08
N GLY A 545 -11.40 25.33 -5.05
CA GLY A 545 -10.84 26.65 -4.79
C GLY A 545 -11.82 27.55 -4.02
N ILE A 546 -13.06 27.69 -4.49
CA ILE A 546 -14.12 28.44 -3.83
C ILE A 546 -14.35 27.97 -2.39
N ARG A 547 -14.39 26.63 -2.18
CA ARG A 547 -14.51 26.05 -0.83
C ARG A 547 -13.34 26.47 0.07
N ARG A 548 -12.09 26.41 -0.43
CA ARG A 548 -10.91 26.82 0.35
C ARG A 548 -10.97 28.29 0.76
N GLU A 549 -11.40 29.17 -0.13
CA GLU A 549 -11.58 30.60 0.15
C GLU A 549 -12.58 30.82 1.29
N GLN A 550 -13.71 30.08 1.30
CA GLN A 550 -14.77 30.22 2.32
C GLN A 550 -14.43 29.54 3.66
N THR A 551 -13.47 28.62 3.70
CA THR A 551 -13.08 27.91 4.94
C THR A 551 -11.84 28.50 5.60
N GLN A 552 -11.15 29.47 4.96
CA GLN A 552 -10.02 30.20 5.52
C GLN A 552 -10.43 31.53 6.22
N GLU A 553 -11.71 31.93 6.13
CA GLU A 553 -12.34 32.96 6.93
C GLU A 553 -12.97 32.37 8.23
#